data_fc8c019a22285e0ef03973a53f4aab21
#
_entry.id   fc8c019a22285e0ef03973a53f4aab21
#
_cell.length_a   1.000
_cell.length_b   1.000
_cell.length_c   1.000
_cell.angle_alpha   90.00
_cell.angle_beta   90.00
_cell.angle_gamma   90.00
#
_symmetry.space_group_name_H-M   'P 1'
#
loop_
_entity.id
_entity.type
_entity.pdbx_description
1 polymer ?
#
loop_
_entity_poly.entity_id
_entity_poly.type
_entity_poly.pdbx_seq_one_letter_code
_entity_poly.pdbx_strand_id
1 'polypeptide(L)'
;PVWGGFIDFTHDMLGIYSFSNELWTSRADLNGDGEITEEEEQFFDKYIDMDNTAVSMHEIEHPQLGKVIIDRDTTKLSGRVPPTWLLEELCHRNMAFCLLHAYEMPLPVIKNIKSEKLNPNVYRVVVTLYNERLMPTMSQAAVTNKVQRPDMLSLSGDVKVLAAGSKQSPQISMDIPARFRRFMRMSLAGDGD
;
A
#
# COMPACT_ATOMS: atom_id res chain seq x y z
N PRO A 1 -17.58 -2.81 8.98
CA PRO A 1 -16.16 -3.07 9.13
C PRO A 1 -15.90 -4.58 9.01
N VAL A 2 -14.90 -4.95 8.22
CA VAL A 2 -14.45 -6.33 8.09
C VAL A 2 -13.21 -6.45 8.96
N TRP A 3 -13.20 -7.40 9.89
CA TRP A 3 -12.07 -7.63 10.80
C TRP A 3 -11.37 -8.94 10.46
N GLY A 4 -10.05 -9.00 10.66
CA GLY A 4 -9.27 -10.21 10.44
C GLY A 4 -8.90 -10.47 8.99
N GLY A 5 -9.04 -9.49 8.12
CA GLY A 5 -8.59 -9.56 6.73
C GLY A 5 -7.07 -9.51 6.61
N PHE A 6 -6.56 -9.84 5.42
CA PHE A 6 -5.12 -9.78 5.11
C PHE A 6 -4.53 -8.38 5.30
N ILE A 7 -5.29 -7.33 4.96
CA ILE A 7 -4.86 -5.93 5.13
C ILE A 7 -4.69 -5.59 6.60
N ASP A 8 -5.64 -5.95 7.46
CA ASP A 8 -5.54 -5.72 8.91
C ASP A 8 -4.31 -6.42 9.48
N PHE A 9 -4.09 -7.67 9.09
CA PHE A 9 -2.93 -8.42 9.53
C PHE A 9 -1.62 -7.75 9.10
N THR A 10 -1.49 -7.38 7.84
CA THR A 10 -0.25 -6.79 7.34
C THR A 10 -0.02 -5.37 7.85
N HIS A 11 -1.07 -4.55 7.94
CA HIS A 11 -0.95 -3.18 8.41
C HIS A 11 -0.81 -3.10 9.93
N ASP A 12 -1.72 -3.72 10.68
CA ASP A 12 -1.78 -3.53 12.14
C ASP A 12 -0.79 -4.42 12.89
N MET A 13 -0.61 -5.67 12.44
CA MET A 13 0.30 -6.61 13.09
C MET A 13 1.73 -6.51 12.60
N LEU A 14 1.95 -6.23 11.32
CA LEU A 14 3.29 -6.16 10.74
C LEU A 14 3.76 -4.73 10.46
N GLY A 15 2.85 -3.75 10.47
CA GLY A 15 3.16 -2.35 10.18
C GLY A 15 3.49 -2.07 8.71
N ILE A 16 3.14 -2.98 7.80
CA ILE A 16 3.45 -2.93 6.37
C ILE A 16 2.30 -2.25 5.62
N TYR A 17 2.62 -1.39 4.66
CA TYR A 17 1.62 -0.86 3.73
C TYR A 17 1.07 -1.98 2.87
N SER A 18 -0.26 -2.09 2.84
CA SER A 18 -0.97 -3.13 2.12
C SER A 18 -2.07 -2.53 1.27
N PHE A 19 -2.28 -3.13 0.11
CA PHE A 19 -3.32 -2.75 -0.82
C PHE A 19 -4.10 -3.98 -1.23
N SER A 20 -5.40 -3.83 -1.40
CA SER A 20 -6.28 -4.82 -1.98
C SER A 20 -7.07 -4.17 -3.08
N ASN A 21 -7.01 -4.73 -4.27
CA ASN A 21 -7.75 -4.24 -5.41
C ASN A 21 -8.98 -5.11 -5.62
N GLU A 22 -10.14 -4.48 -5.68
CA GLU A 22 -11.32 -5.11 -6.24
C GLU A 22 -11.10 -5.23 -7.75
N LEU A 23 -11.05 -6.45 -8.25
CA LEU A 23 -10.68 -6.69 -9.66
C LEU A 23 -11.78 -6.32 -10.62
N TRP A 24 -13.04 -6.40 -10.17
CA TRP A 24 -14.19 -6.11 -11.00
C TRP A 24 -15.36 -5.57 -10.18
N THR A 25 -16.12 -4.68 -10.78
CA THR A 25 -17.43 -4.27 -10.31
C THR A 25 -18.41 -4.30 -11.49
N SER A 26 -19.60 -4.80 -11.26
CA SER A 26 -20.69 -4.78 -12.25
C SER A 26 -21.36 -3.40 -12.36
N ARG A 27 -20.90 -2.44 -11.59
CA ARG A 27 -21.43 -1.08 -11.58
C ARG A 27 -20.33 -0.11 -11.96
N ALA A 28 -20.62 0.78 -12.89
CA ALA A 28 -19.70 1.78 -13.33
C ALA A 28 -20.29 3.17 -13.08
N ASP A 29 -19.56 3.97 -12.33
CA ASP A 29 -19.73 5.40 -12.31
C ASP A 29 -19.09 5.93 -13.60
N LEU A 30 -19.93 6.24 -14.61
CA LEU A 30 -19.46 6.60 -15.94
C LEU A 30 -19.06 8.07 -16.05
N ASN A 31 -19.61 8.91 -15.20
CA ASN A 31 -19.34 10.34 -15.20
C ASN A 31 -18.29 10.76 -14.16
N GLY A 32 -17.93 9.86 -13.21
CA GLY A 32 -16.89 10.08 -12.20
C GLY A 32 -17.32 10.96 -11.03
N ASP A 33 -18.62 11.05 -10.74
CA ASP A 33 -19.13 11.89 -9.64
C ASP A 33 -19.21 11.14 -8.29
N GLY A 34 -18.98 9.84 -8.29
CA GLY A 34 -19.02 8.97 -7.10
C GLY A 34 -20.41 8.41 -6.81
N GLU A 35 -21.43 8.73 -7.61
CA GLU A 35 -22.77 8.17 -7.52
C GLU A 35 -23.06 7.33 -8.76
N ILE A 36 -23.83 6.27 -8.60
CA ILE A 36 -24.25 5.41 -9.71
C ILE A 36 -25.74 5.60 -9.92
N THR A 37 -26.09 6.16 -11.07
CA THR A 37 -27.48 6.40 -11.45
C THR A 37 -28.08 5.20 -12.16
N GLU A 38 -29.42 5.11 -12.18
CA GLU A 38 -30.14 4.06 -12.92
C GLU A 38 -29.84 4.12 -14.42
N GLU A 39 -29.63 5.31 -14.98
CA GLU A 39 -29.28 5.53 -16.38
C GLU A 39 -27.90 4.97 -16.71
N GLU A 40 -26.94 5.15 -15.82
CA GLU A 40 -25.59 4.59 -15.95
C GLU A 40 -25.59 3.07 -15.82
N GLU A 41 -26.38 2.50 -14.88
CA GLU A 41 -26.57 1.05 -14.79
C GLU A 41 -27.15 0.49 -16.09
N GLN A 42 -28.20 1.10 -16.64
CA GLN A 42 -28.81 0.65 -17.90
C GLN A 42 -27.85 0.80 -19.08
N PHE A 43 -27.07 1.88 -19.12
CA PHE A 43 -26.06 2.06 -20.16
C PHE A 43 -24.97 0.99 -20.06
N PHE A 44 -24.50 0.73 -18.84
CA PHE A 44 -23.48 -0.29 -18.59
C PHE A 44 -23.96 -1.66 -19.03
N ASP A 45 -25.13 -2.09 -18.58
CA ASP A 45 -25.71 -3.39 -18.92
C ASP A 45 -25.92 -3.57 -20.43
N LYS A 46 -26.37 -2.53 -21.09
CA LYS A 46 -26.72 -2.58 -22.51
C LYS A 46 -25.52 -2.51 -23.44
N TYR A 47 -24.52 -1.67 -23.12
CA TYR A 47 -23.46 -1.33 -24.07
C TYR A 47 -22.08 -1.82 -23.63
N ILE A 48 -21.88 -2.05 -22.35
CA ILE A 48 -20.59 -2.46 -21.79
C ILE A 48 -20.58 -3.94 -21.43
N ASP A 49 -21.59 -4.40 -20.72
CA ASP A 49 -21.73 -5.82 -20.32
C ASP A 49 -22.53 -6.63 -21.35
N MET A 50 -22.09 -6.56 -22.60
CA MET A 50 -22.77 -7.19 -23.74
C MET A 50 -22.93 -8.71 -23.61
N ASP A 51 -22.12 -9.38 -22.79
CA ASP A 51 -22.18 -10.81 -22.58
C ASP A 51 -23.13 -11.22 -21.47
N ASN A 52 -23.62 -10.26 -20.69
CA ASN A 52 -24.51 -10.49 -19.57
C ASN A 52 -25.94 -10.12 -19.98
N THR A 53 -26.44 -10.78 -21.00
CA THR A 53 -27.85 -10.64 -21.38
C THR A 53 -28.69 -11.02 -20.18
N ALA A 54 -29.34 -10.05 -19.56
CA ALA A 54 -30.39 -10.30 -18.58
C ALA A 54 -31.39 -11.26 -19.21
N VAL A 55 -31.40 -12.48 -18.75
CA VAL A 55 -32.41 -13.44 -19.21
C VAL A 55 -33.74 -12.86 -18.79
N SER A 56 -34.59 -12.60 -19.78
CA SER A 56 -35.94 -12.10 -19.56
C SER A 56 -36.67 -13.05 -18.61
N MET A 57 -37.56 -12.50 -17.79
CA MET A 57 -38.50 -13.30 -16.97
C MET A 57 -39.02 -14.48 -17.75
N HIS A 58 -38.81 -15.69 -17.26
CA HIS A 58 -39.33 -16.91 -17.85
C HIS A 58 -39.93 -17.82 -16.81
N GLU A 59 -40.98 -18.53 -17.21
CA GLU A 59 -41.66 -19.51 -16.37
C GLU A 59 -40.97 -20.88 -16.54
N ILE A 60 -40.64 -21.50 -15.39
CA ILE A 60 -40.12 -22.87 -15.37
C ILE A 60 -40.98 -23.75 -14.44
N GLU A 61 -40.98 -25.05 -14.69
CA GLU A 61 -41.57 -26.04 -13.80
C GLU A 61 -40.48 -26.56 -12.84
N HIS A 62 -40.52 -26.11 -11.58
CA HIS A 62 -39.56 -26.57 -10.59
C HIS A 62 -40.05 -27.86 -9.94
N PRO A 63 -39.22 -28.92 -9.77
CA PRO A 63 -39.63 -30.24 -9.29
C PRO A 63 -40.33 -30.24 -7.95
N GLN A 64 -40.06 -29.29 -7.07
CA GLN A 64 -40.62 -29.20 -5.72
C GLN A 64 -41.59 -28.03 -5.53
N LEU A 65 -41.48 -26.97 -6.34
CA LEU A 65 -42.26 -25.75 -6.15
C LEU A 65 -43.35 -25.57 -7.23
N GLY A 66 -43.39 -26.45 -8.26
CA GLY A 66 -44.27 -26.30 -9.39
C GLY A 66 -43.87 -25.16 -10.30
N LYS A 67 -44.83 -24.44 -10.86
CA LYS A 67 -44.54 -23.28 -11.73
C LYS A 67 -43.98 -22.15 -10.95
N VAL A 68 -42.77 -21.71 -11.34
CA VAL A 68 -42.06 -20.54 -10.79
C VAL A 68 -41.62 -19.61 -11.91
N ILE A 69 -41.58 -18.33 -11.63
CA ILE A 69 -41.06 -17.32 -12.53
C ILE A 69 -39.64 -16.95 -12.08
N ILE A 70 -38.68 -17.11 -12.96
CA ILE A 70 -37.33 -16.60 -12.75
C ILE A 70 -37.25 -15.19 -13.31
N ASP A 71 -37.03 -14.21 -12.43
CA ASP A 71 -37.02 -12.81 -12.80
C ASP A 71 -35.66 -12.37 -13.38
N ARG A 72 -34.56 -12.84 -12.81
CA ARG A 72 -33.21 -12.57 -13.32
C ARG A 72 -32.35 -13.81 -13.18
N ASP A 73 -31.76 -14.22 -14.29
CA ASP A 73 -30.69 -15.21 -14.26
C ASP A 73 -29.36 -14.47 -14.21
N THR A 74 -28.98 -14.02 -13.02
CA THR A 74 -27.63 -13.52 -12.80
C THR A 74 -26.73 -14.72 -12.62
N THR A 75 -25.86 -14.96 -13.57
CA THR A 75 -24.80 -15.97 -13.36
C THR A 75 -23.98 -15.56 -12.15
N LYS A 76 -23.69 -16.51 -11.27
CA LYS A 76 -22.90 -16.26 -10.04
C LYS A 76 -21.58 -15.51 -10.30
N LEU A 77 -21.08 -15.59 -11.52
CA LEU A 77 -19.80 -15.00 -11.93
C LEU A 77 -19.95 -13.59 -12.50
N SER A 78 -21.13 -13.16 -12.96
CA SER A 78 -21.34 -11.86 -13.61
C SER A 78 -20.92 -10.66 -12.76
N GLY A 79 -21.10 -10.73 -11.45
CA GLY A 79 -20.66 -9.71 -10.52
C GLY A 79 -19.21 -9.84 -10.02
N ARG A 80 -18.43 -10.84 -10.54
CA ARG A 80 -17.07 -11.13 -10.04
C ARG A 80 -16.01 -11.21 -11.11
N VAL A 81 -16.42 -11.36 -12.36
CA VAL A 81 -15.53 -11.52 -13.52
C VAL A 81 -15.92 -10.51 -14.57
N PRO A 82 -14.97 -9.76 -15.13
CA PRO A 82 -15.25 -8.79 -16.18
C PRO A 82 -15.68 -9.52 -17.48
N PRO A 83 -16.36 -8.81 -18.38
CA PRO A 83 -16.51 -9.28 -19.75
C PRO A 83 -15.15 -9.63 -20.36
N THR A 84 -15.10 -10.67 -21.18
CA THR A 84 -13.84 -11.21 -21.73
C THR A 84 -13.00 -10.18 -22.46
N TRP A 85 -13.63 -9.26 -23.15
CA TRP A 85 -12.95 -8.19 -23.91
C TRP A 85 -12.28 -7.14 -22.99
N LEU A 86 -12.68 -7.03 -21.72
CA LEU A 86 -12.10 -6.08 -20.75
C LEU A 86 -11.00 -6.72 -19.90
N LEU A 87 -10.86 -8.04 -19.91
CA LEU A 87 -9.97 -8.79 -19.04
C LEU A 87 -8.50 -8.38 -19.15
N GLU A 88 -8.02 -8.22 -20.38
CA GLU A 88 -6.60 -7.84 -20.60
C GLU A 88 -6.29 -6.46 -20.04
N GLU A 89 -7.17 -5.49 -20.25
CA GLU A 89 -6.99 -4.14 -19.73
C GLU A 89 -6.98 -4.11 -18.20
N LEU A 90 -7.91 -4.82 -17.56
CA LEU A 90 -7.97 -4.90 -16.10
C LEU A 90 -6.75 -5.59 -15.51
N CYS A 91 -6.29 -6.67 -16.11
CA CYS A 91 -5.05 -7.34 -15.72
C CYS A 91 -3.84 -6.41 -15.86
N HIS A 92 -3.77 -5.67 -16.96
CA HIS A 92 -2.70 -4.71 -17.20
C HIS A 92 -2.69 -3.59 -16.14
N ARG A 93 -3.83 -2.99 -15.85
CA ARG A 93 -3.94 -1.92 -14.83
C ARG A 93 -3.55 -2.42 -13.44
N ASN A 94 -4.01 -3.60 -13.06
CA ASN A 94 -3.64 -4.19 -11.76
C ASN A 94 -2.15 -4.54 -11.68
N MET A 95 -1.58 -5.09 -12.76
CA MET A 95 -0.15 -5.33 -12.83
C MET A 95 0.65 -4.02 -12.73
N ALA A 96 0.27 -2.99 -13.47
CA ALA A 96 0.93 -1.67 -13.42
C ALA A 96 0.92 -1.08 -12.00
N PHE A 97 -0.21 -1.21 -11.29
CA PHE A 97 -0.29 -0.80 -9.89
C PHE A 97 0.66 -1.61 -8.99
N CYS A 98 0.72 -2.93 -9.14
CA CYS A 98 1.65 -3.76 -8.38
C CYS A 98 3.12 -3.38 -8.63
N LEU A 99 3.47 -3.10 -9.89
CA LEU A 99 4.81 -2.66 -10.25
C LEU A 99 5.13 -1.27 -9.69
N LEU A 100 4.17 -0.34 -9.73
CA LEU A 100 4.33 0.98 -9.11
C LEU A 100 4.52 0.85 -7.60
N HIS A 101 3.71 0.03 -6.93
CA HIS A 101 3.86 -0.24 -5.51
C HIS A 101 5.25 -0.79 -5.18
N ALA A 102 5.73 -1.77 -5.94
CA ALA A 102 7.07 -2.33 -5.77
C ALA A 102 8.18 -1.28 -6.05
N TYR A 103 7.98 -0.42 -7.05
CA TYR A 103 8.92 0.65 -7.37
C TYR A 103 9.01 1.69 -6.25
N GLU A 104 7.89 2.05 -5.64
CA GLU A 104 7.82 3.06 -4.57
C GLU A 104 8.16 2.51 -3.17
N MET A 105 8.59 1.25 -3.08
CA MET A 105 9.13 0.70 -1.82
C MET A 105 10.34 1.52 -1.36
N PRO A 106 10.56 1.65 -0.03
CA PRO A 106 11.62 2.50 0.51
C PRO A 106 12.99 2.19 -0.08
N LEU A 107 13.70 3.23 -0.50
CA LEU A 107 15.07 3.16 -1.00
C LEU A 107 15.97 4.13 -0.20
N PRO A 108 16.39 3.77 1.02
CA PRO A 108 17.27 4.60 1.81
C PRO A 108 18.67 4.64 1.20
N VAL A 109 19.19 5.85 1.00
CA VAL A 109 20.52 6.10 0.44
C VAL A 109 21.32 7.06 1.31
N ILE A 110 22.63 6.91 1.31
CA ILE A 110 23.54 7.86 1.91
C ILE A 110 23.89 8.91 0.85
N LYS A 111 23.33 10.12 0.97
CA LYS A 111 23.59 11.20 0.01
C LYS A 111 24.94 11.89 0.22
N ASN A 112 25.34 12.04 1.48
CA ASN A 112 26.56 12.79 1.79
C ASN A 112 27.14 12.35 3.13
N ILE A 113 28.48 12.35 3.20
CA ILE A 113 29.23 12.15 4.42
C ILE A 113 30.21 13.32 4.53
N LYS A 114 30.10 14.08 5.61
CA LYS A 114 31.05 15.14 5.95
C LYS A 114 31.78 14.78 7.23
N SER A 115 33.11 14.84 7.21
CA SER A 115 33.94 14.68 8.39
C SER A 115 34.67 15.96 8.71
N GLU A 116 34.67 16.33 9.97
CA GLU A 116 35.38 17.48 10.52
C GLU A 116 36.25 17.05 11.68
N LYS A 117 37.52 17.37 11.65
CA LYS A 117 38.46 17.13 12.73
C LYS A 117 38.26 18.19 13.79
N LEU A 118 37.84 17.82 14.98
CA LEU A 118 37.64 18.73 16.10
C LEU A 118 38.92 18.89 16.97
N ASN A 119 39.65 17.79 17.12
CA ASN A 119 40.97 17.78 17.76
C ASN A 119 41.77 16.56 17.26
N PRO A 120 43.01 16.32 17.69
CA PRO A 120 43.88 15.28 17.13
C PRO A 120 43.22 13.87 17.05
N ASN A 121 42.33 13.55 17.97
CA ASN A 121 41.76 12.20 18.11
C ASN A 121 40.22 12.19 18.04
N VAL A 122 39.57 13.35 17.76
CA VAL A 122 38.11 13.46 17.72
C VAL A 122 37.64 14.06 16.40
N TYR A 123 36.72 13.35 15.78
CA TYR A 123 36.08 13.75 14.54
C TYR A 123 34.58 13.88 14.71
N ARG A 124 34.00 14.89 14.09
CA ARG A 124 32.57 14.98 13.86
C ARG A 124 32.28 14.39 12.49
N VAL A 125 31.40 13.39 12.43
CA VAL A 125 30.93 12.82 11.17
C VAL A 125 29.44 13.13 11.03
N VAL A 126 29.06 13.77 9.94
CA VAL A 126 27.67 14.06 9.59
C VAL A 126 27.32 13.23 8.36
N VAL A 127 26.35 12.36 8.51
CA VAL A 127 25.82 11.52 7.43
C VAL A 127 24.44 12.03 7.08
N THR A 128 24.23 12.34 5.80
CA THR A 128 22.91 12.70 5.28
C THR A 128 22.29 11.48 4.65
N LEU A 129 21.20 11.02 5.24
CA LEU A 129 20.38 9.93 4.75
C LEU A 129 19.12 10.50 4.09
N TYR A 130 18.70 9.85 3.03
CA TYR A 130 17.53 10.24 2.26
C TYR A 130 16.81 8.99 1.77
N ASN A 131 15.48 9.04 1.73
CA ASN A 131 14.69 8.00 1.11
C ASN A 131 14.23 8.50 -0.26
N GLU A 132 14.65 7.86 -1.33
CA GLU A 132 14.39 8.27 -2.72
C GLU A 132 13.03 7.81 -3.26
N ARG A 133 12.16 7.29 -2.39
CA ARG A 133 10.85 6.78 -2.77
C ARG A 133 9.74 7.40 -1.92
N LEU A 134 8.50 7.28 -2.42
CA LEU A 134 7.32 7.84 -1.76
C LEU A 134 7.00 7.15 -0.44
N MET A 135 7.20 5.82 -0.35
CA MET A 135 6.90 5.10 0.87
C MET A 135 7.97 5.33 1.93
N PRO A 136 7.58 5.69 3.16
CA PRO A 136 8.53 5.77 4.26
C PRO A 136 9.04 4.39 4.65
N THR A 137 10.22 4.32 5.28
CA THR A 137 10.81 3.07 5.76
C THR A 137 10.00 2.40 6.90
N MET A 138 9.17 3.17 7.59
CA MET A 138 8.24 2.70 8.60
C MET A 138 6.90 3.41 8.48
N SER A 139 5.80 2.66 8.58
CA SER A 139 4.47 3.26 8.70
C SER A 139 4.27 3.91 10.07
N GLN A 140 3.34 4.85 10.18
CA GLN A 140 2.98 5.44 11.46
C GLN A 140 2.43 4.38 12.44
N ALA A 141 1.70 3.40 11.95
CA ALA A 141 1.23 2.26 12.73
C ALA A 141 2.42 1.45 13.30
N ALA A 142 3.42 1.17 12.47
CA ALA A 142 4.63 0.46 12.90
C ALA A 142 5.39 1.22 14.00
N VAL A 143 5.48 2.54 13.88
CA VAL A 143 6.13 3.40 14.89
C VAL A 143 5.35 3.38 16.20
N THR A 144 4.03 3.58 16.12
CA THR A 144 3.15 3.65 17.30
C THR A 144 3.09 2.32 18.05
N ASN A 145 2.91 1.22 17.32
CA ASN A 145 2.75 -0.12 17.87
C ASN A 145 4.10 -0.83 18.13
N LYS A 146 5.21 -0.25 17.67
CA LYS A 146 6.57 -0.80 17.82
C LYS A 146 6.71 -2.21 17.25
N VAL A 147 6.04 -2.50 16.15
CA VAL A 147 5.99 -3.83 15.53
C VAL A 147 7.12 -4.06 14.52
N GLN A 148 7.79 -3.00 14.05
CA GLN A 148 8.95 -3.09 13.17
C GLN A 148 10.23 -2.63 13.85
N ARG A 149 11.36 -3.16 13.37
CA ARG A 149 12.67 -2.66 13.79
C ARG A 149 12.97 -1.35 13.05
N PRO A 150 13.41 -0.31 13.76
CA PRO A 150 13.82 0.94 13.11
C PRO A 150 15.06 0.72 12.23
N ASP A 151 15.22 1.60 11.26
CA ASP A 151 16.43 1.65 10.44
C ASP A 151 17.68 1.84 11.32
N MET A 152 18.77 1.22 10.90
CA MET A 152 20.02 1.23 11.67
C MET A 152 21.17 1.76 10.82
N LEU A 153 21.81 2.83 11.28
CA LEU A 153 23.08 3.28 10.73
C LEU A 153 24.22 2.72 11.59
N SER A 154 25.14 2.00 10.97
CA SER A 154 26.32 1.47 11.64
C SER A 154 27.60 2.14 11.14
N LEU A 155 28.54 2.37 12.06
CA LEU A 155 29.89 2.79 11.74
C LEU A 155 30.85 1.64 12.08
N SER A 156 31.65 1.20 11.11
CA SER A 156 32.65 0.14 11.27
C SER A 156 34.08 0.70 11.16
N GLY A 157 35.03 0.01 11.76
CA GLY A 157 36.45 0.39 11.77
C GLY A 157 37.00 0.49 13.19
N ASP A 158 38.28 0.88 13.29
CA ASP A 158 38.97 1.13 14.58
C ASP A 158 38.60 2.51 15.12
N VAL A 159 37.33 2.66 15.47
CA VAL A 159 36.76 3.92 15.95
C VAL A 159 35.83 3.69 17.15
N LYS A 160 35.84 4.65 18.06
CA LYS A 160 34.94 4.68 19.20
C LYS A 160 33.93 5.81 19.03
N VAL A 161 32.63 5.45 18.94
CA VAL A 161 31.57 6.44 18.94
C VAL A 161 31.40 7.04 20.32
N LEU A 162 31.66 8.34 20.47
CA LEU A 162 31.54 9.05 21.75
C LEU A 162 30.11 9.54 21.98
N ALA A 163 29.49 10.07 20.91
CA ALA A 163 28.10 10.53 20.90
C ALA A 163 27.49 10.37 19.51
N ALA A 164 26.19 10.15 19.45
CA ALA A 164 25.42 10.13 18.20
C ALA A 164 24.05 10.77 18.41
N GLY A 165 23.51 11.43 17.37
CA GLY A 165 22.22 12.07 17.42
C GLY A 165 21.71 12.41 16.02
N SER A 166 20.41 12.68 15.89
CA SER A 166 19.75 13.09 14.65
C SER A 166 19.55 14.60 14.64
N LYS A 167 19.74 15.23 13.48
CA LYS A 167 19.43 16.65 13.26
C LYS A 167 18.00 16.91 12.82
N GLN A 168 17.24 15.89 12.51
CA GLN A 168 15.90 16.02 11.93
C GLN A 168 14.87 16.63 12.90
N SER A 169 15.20 16.66 14.18
CA SER A 169 14.40 17.39 15.18
C SER A 169 15.32 18.07 16.18
N PRO A 170 15.36 19.42 16.22
CA PRO A 170 16.16 20.14 17.20
C PRO A 170 15.75 19.85 18.66
N GLN A 171 14.61 19.22 18.85
CA GLN A 171 14.01 18.96 20.18
C GLN A 171 14.22 17.53 20.68
N ILE A 172 14.78 16.62 19.87
CA ILE A 172 15.08 15.24 20.32
C ILE A 172 16.60 15.06 20.31
N SER A 173 17.25 15.57 21.31
CA SER A 173 18.51 15.06 21.78
C SER A 173 18.23 13.68 22.39
N MET A 174 18.34 12.61 21.60
CA MET A 174 18.36 11.27 22.15
C MET A 174 19.71 11.06 22.81
N ASP A 175 19.75 11.14 24.14
CA ASP A 175 20.82 10.57 24.93
C ASP A 175 20.82 9.06 24.75
N ILE A 176 21.62 8.59 23.80
CA ILE A 176 21.83 7.17 23.54
C ILE A 176 22.79 6.66 24.61
N PRO A 177 22.37 5.71 25.46
CA PRO A 177 23.24 5.15 26.51
C PRO A 177 24.53 4.62 25.93
N ALA A 178 25.64 4.80 26.64
CA ALA A 178 27.01 4.51 26.19
C ALA A 178 27.24 3.11 25.60
N ARG A 179 26.45 2.10 25.99
CA ARG A 179 26.57 0.71 25.51
C ARG A 179 26.05 0.48 24.10
N PHE A 180 25.26 1.40 23.52
CA PHE A 180 24.59 1.22 22.22
C PHE A 180 25.04 2.22 21.17
N ARG A 181 26.13 2.93 21.38
CA ARG A 181 26.60 4.03 20.55
C ARG A 181 27.15 3.64 19.17
N ARG A 182 27.14 2.35 18.83
CA ARG A 182 27.59 1.86 17.52
C ARG A 182 26.50 1.93 16.44
N PHE A 183 25.23 2.05 16.85
CA PHE A 183 24.08 2.02 15.95
C PHE A 183 23.14 3.16 16.27
N MET A 184 22.76 3.92 15.26
CA MET A 184 21.73 4.93 15.34
C MET A 184 20.45 4.37 14.73
N ARG A 185 19.35 4.46 15.47
CA ARG A 185 18.03 4.03 15.04
C ARG A 185 17.30 5.23 14.48
N MET A 186 16.69 5.10 13.31
CA MET A 186 15.92 6.12 12.67
C MET A 186 14.83 5.52 11.79
N SER A 187 13.86 6.34 11.41
CA SER A 187 12.97 6.10 10.30
C SER A 187 13.10 7.26 9.32
N LEU A 188 12.98 7.00 8.05
CA LEU A 188 13.02 8.01 7.00
C LEU A 188 11.63 8.20 6.44
N ALA A 189 11.18 9.45 6.35
CA ALA A 189 9.96 9.81 5.65
C ALA A 189 10.09 9.50 4.16
N GLY A 190 8.98 9.26 3.49
CA GLY A 190 8.94 9.16 2.04
C GLY A 190 9.19 10.52 1.38
N ASP A 191 9.65 10.51 0.14
CA ASP A 191 9.84 11.70 -0.69
C ASP A 191 8.46 12.07 -1.28
N GLY A 192 7.68 12.78 -0.50
CA GLY A 192 6.34 13.23 -0.87
C GLY A 192 6.18 14.72 -0.62
N ASP A 193 6.61 15.53 -1.59
CA ASP A 193 6.20 16.92 -1.74
C ASP A 193 5.23 17.06 -2.89
#